data_f66a5ade33cda9db31e845cc24801f60
#
_entry.id   f66a5ade33cda9db31e845cc24801f60
#
_cell.length_a   1.000
_cell.length_b   1.000
_cell.length_c   1.000
_cell.angle_alpha   90.00
_cell.angle_beta   90.00
_cell.angle_gamma   90.00
#
_symmetry.space_group_name_H-M   'P 1'
#
loop_
_entity.id
_entity.type
_entity.pdbx_description
1 polymer ?
#
loop_
_entity_poly.entity_id
_entity_poly.type
_entity_poly.pdbx_seq_one_letter_code
_entity_poly.pdbx_strand_id
1 'polypeptide(L)'
;DGPATRVGLPVVDMVTGLNAAVAVLLALQERQRSGLGQFLDITLYDCALSLLHPHAPNYFYSGRVPTRTGNAHPNIAPYKTLPTGAGPIFLAVGNNRQFAALADALGAPQLAQDARFASNAERLAHR
;
A
#
# COMPACT_ATOMS: atom_id res chain seq x y z
N ASP A 1 -5.64 -19.17 -8.96
CA ASP A 1 -4.66 -18.25 -9.57
C ASP A 1 -5.08 -17.93 -11.01
N GLY A 2 -5.71 -16.76 -11.22
CA GLY A 2 -6.09 -16.29 -12.55
C GLY A 2 -4.91 -15.69 -13.34
N PRO A 3 -5.09 -15.35 -14.63
CA PRO A 3 -4.08 -14.66 -15.43
C PRO A 3 -3.77 -13.27 -14.85
N ALA A 4 -2.67 -12.66 -15.28
CA ALA A 4 -2.39 -11.27 -14.97
C ALA A 4 -3.49 -10.38 -15.57
N THR A 5 -4.03 -9.46 -14.80
CA THR A 5 -5.10 -8.56 -15.21
C THR A 5 -4.56 -7.15 -15.39
N ARG A 6 -4.91 -6.51 -16.50
CA ARG A 6 -4.56 -5.12 -16.74
C ARG A 6 -5.29 -4.21 -15.75
N VAL A 7 -4.57 -3.22 -15.21
CA VAL A 7 -5.20 -2.10 -14.50
C VAL A 7 -6.04 -1.29 -15.49
N GLY A 8 -7.30 -1.00 -15.15
CA GLY A 8 -8.24 -0.32 -16.03
C GLY A 8 -7.93 1.15 -16.33
N LEU A 9 -6.99 1.76 -15.58
CA LEU A 9 -6.58 3.15 -15.72
C LEU A 9 -5.14 3.23 -16.25
N PRO A 10 -4.76 4.28 -17.01
CA PRO A 10 -3.38 4.57 -17.39
C PRO A 10 -2.62 5.18 -16.19
N VAL A 11 -2.51 4.43 -15.09
CA VAL A 11 -2.03 4.95 -13.80
C VAL A 11 -0.57 5.43 -13.87
N VAL A 12 0.27 4.77 -14.67
CA VAL A 12 1.67 5.14 -14.85
C VAL A 12 1.77 6.49 -15.58
N ASP A 13 0.99 6.67 -16.65
CA ASP A 13 0.95 7.93 -17.42
C ASP A 13 0.47 9.09 -16.54
N MET A 14 -0.59 8.88 -15.78
CA MET A 14 -1.13 9.89 -14.86
C MET A 14 -0.12 10.31 -13.80
N VAL A 15 0.55 9.35 -13.17
CA VAL A 15 1.57 9.66 -12.14
C VAL A 15 2.79 10.30 -12.77
N THR A 16 3.20 9.89 -13.96
CA THR A 16 4.29 10.53 -14.69
C THR A 16 3.97 11.99 -15.01
N GLY A 17 2.74 12.26 -15.47
CA GLY A 17 2.27 13.63 -15.74
C GLY A 17 2.27 14.50 -14.48
N LEU A 18 1.85 13.96 -13.33
CA LEU A 18 1.90 14.67 -12.05
C LEU A 18 3.33 14.94 -11.60
N ASN A 19 4.23 13.97 -11.70
CA ASN A 19 5.65 14.14 -11.38
C ASN A 19 6.30 15.18 -12.30
N ALA A 20 5.96 15.17 -13.59
CA ALA A 20 6.44 16.17 -14.54
C ALA A 20 5.99 17.58 -14.15
N ALA A 21 4.74 17.76 -13.79
CA ALA A 21 4.22 19.06 -13.35
C ALA A 21 4.95 19.56 -12.09
N VAL A 22 5.17 18.70 -11.09
CA VAL A 22 5.92 19.04 -9.88
C VAL A 22 7.37 19.40 -10.22
N ALA A 23 8.04 18.62 -11.06
CA ALA A 23 9.42 18.88 -11.46
C ALA A 23 9.57 20.22 -12.20
N VAL A 24 8.62 20.55 -13.10
CA VAL A 24 8.58 21.85 -13.79
C VAL A 24 8.42 23.00 -12.80
N LEU A 25 7.51 22.88 -11.83
CA LEU A 25 7.31 23.91 -10.81
C LEU A 25 8.57 24.12 -9.96
N LEU A 26 9.25 23.05 -9.55
CA LEU A 26 10.51 23.12 -8.81
C LEU A 26 11.62 23.77 -9.65
N ALA A 27 11.72 23.40 -10.93
CA ALA A 27 12.69 24.00 -11.83
C ALA A 27 12.45 25.50 -12.06
N LEU A 28 11.18 25.91 -12.17
CA LEU A 28 10.81 27.33 -12.27
C LEU A 28 11.16 28.09 -10.99
N GLN A 29 10.91 27.51 -9.82
CA GLN A 29 11.30 28.09 -8.55
C GLN A 29 12.82 28.26 -8.43
N GLU A 30 13.58 27.24 -8.81
CA GLU A 30 15.04 27.34 -8.81
C GLU A 30 15.53 28.40 -9.80
N ARG A 31 14.94 28.48 -11.00
CA ARG A 31 15.27 29.49 -11.98
C ARG A 31 15.05 30.91 -11.47
N GLN A 32 14.04 31.15 -10.63
CA GLN A 32 13.83 32.47 -10.01
C GLN A 32 14.96 32.86 -9.06
N ARG A 33 15.63 31.88 -8.44
CA ARG A 33 16.75 32.10 -7.50
C ARG A 33 18.09 32.19 -8.20
N SER A 34 18.36 31.26 -9.12
CA SER A 34 19.66 31.11 -9.79
C SER A 34 19.77 31.84 -11.13
N GLY A 35 18.65 32.17 -11.76
CA GLY A 35 18.61 32.68 -13.15
C GLY A 35 18.85 31.61 -14.22
N LEU A 36 19.09 30.36 -13.81
CA LEU A 36 19.47 29.27 -14.72
C LEU A 36 18.29 28.32 -14.97
N GLY A 37 18.13 27.90 -16.24
CA GLY A 37 17.26 26.79 -16.61
C GLY A 37 17.94 25.45 -16.39
N GLN A 38 17.15 24.38 -16.40
CA GLN A 38 17.65 23.01 -16.29
C GLN A 38 16.86 22.06 -17.19
N PHE A 39 17.50 20.98 -17.58
CA PHE A 39 16.84 19.87 -18.26
C PHE A 39 16.17 18.98 -17.24
N LEU A 40 14.95 18.52 -17.54
CA LEU A 40 14.17 17.63 -16.68
C LEU A 40 13.93 16.32 -17.44
N ASP A 41 14.46 15.23 -16.90
CA ASP A 41 14.22 13.87 -17.42
C ASP A 41 13.29 13.14 -16.46
N ILE A 42 12.07 12.83 -16.94
CA ILE A 42 11.03 12.17 -16.16
C ILE A 42 10.53 10.99 -16.97
N THR A 43 10.91 9.79 -16.56
CA THR A 43 10.59 8.58 -17.30
C THR A 43 9.33 7.89 -16.76
N LEU A 44 8.59 7.25 -17.66
CA LEU A 44 7.48 6.36 -17.27
C LEU A 44 7.98 5.22 -16.37
N TYR A 45 9.18 4.73 -16.63
CA TYR A 45 9.77 3.62 -15.89
C TYR A 45 10.02 3.97 -14.42
N ASP A 46 10.67 5.09 -14.15
CA ASP A 46 10.95 5.53 -12.77
C ASP A 46 9.67 5.83 -12.00
N CYS A 47 8.71 6.45 -12.68
CA CYS A 47 7.38 6.69 -12.10
C CYS A 47 6.64 5.39 -11.81
N ALA A 48 6.74 4.37 -12.68
CA ALA A 48 6.16 3.06 -12.45
C ALA A 48 6.79 2.35 -11.24
N LEU A 49 8.11 2.46 -11.05
CA LEU A 49 8.79 1.89 -9.89
C LEU A 49 8.27 2.49 -8.58
N SER A 50 7.98 3.79 -8.54
CA SER A 50 7.42 4.44 -7.36
C SER A 50 6.03 3.91 -6.96
N LEU A 51 5.26 3.42 -7.94
CA LEU A 51 3.94 2.83 -7.72
C LEU A 51 3.97 1.40 -7.13
N LEU A 52 5.14 0.75 -7.10
CA LEU A 52 5.27 -0.60 -6.54
C LEU A 52 5.26 -0.64 -5.00
N HIS A 53 4.98 0.47 -4.34
CA HIS A 53 4.78 0.50 -2.89
C HIS A 53 3.48 -0.26 -2.51
N PRO A 54 3.47 -1.13 -1.48
CA PRO A 54 4.59 -1.47 -0.56
C PRO A 54 5.43 -2.68 -1.02
N HIS A 55 5.18 -3.21 -2.20
CA HIS A 55 5.81 -4.47 -2.65
C HIS A 55 7.31 -4.33 -2.92
N ALA A 56 7.76 -3.24 -3.57
CA ALA A 56 9.18 -3.03 -3.83
C ALA A 56 9.99 -2.86 -2.52
N PRO A 57 9.60 -2.00 -1.56
CA PRO A 57 10.25 -1.95 -0.25
C PRO A 57 10.27 -3.29 0.48
N ASN A 58 9.17 -4.06 0.43
CA ASN A 58 9.12 -5.39 1.03
C ASN A 58 10.14 -6.34 0.41
N TYR A 59 10.28 -6.30 -0.91
CA TYR A 59 11.27 -7.11 -1.62
C TYR A 59 12.69 -6.70 -1.26
N PHE A 60 13.01 -5.41 -1.27
CA PHE A 60 14.36 -4.92 -0.93
C PHE A 60 14.76 -5.27 0.49
N TYR A 61 13.81 -5.27 1.42
CA TYR A 61 14.07 -5.61 2.82
C TYR A 61 14.18 -7.11 3.07
N SER A 62 13.34 -7.93 2.42
CA SER A 62 13.20 -9.36 2.75
C SER A 62 13.78 -10.30 1.71
N GLY A 63 14.09 -9.84 0.49
CA GLY A 63 14.46 -10.67 -0.65
C GLY A 63 13.32 -11.53 -1.22
N ARG A 64 12.12 -11.43 -0.65
CA ARG A 64 10.98 -12.25 -1.08
C ARG A 64 10.24 -11.60 -2.24
N VAL A 65 10.13 -12.31 -3.35
CA VAL A 65 9.35 -11.85 -4.51
C VAL A 65 7.86 -11.78 -4.11
N PRO A 66 7.21 -10.62 -4.33
CA PRO A 66 5.79 -10.47 -4.05
C PRO A 66 4.93 -11.47 -4.84
N THR A 67 3.92 -12.01 -4.19
CA THR A 67 2.93 -12.89 -4.80
C THR A 67 1.56 -12.22 -4.83
N ARG A 68 0.61 -12.82 -5.53
CA ARG A 68 -0.77 -12.34 -5.55
C ARG A 68 -1.42 -12.49 -4.17
N THR A 69 -1.96 -11.40 -3.65
CA THR A 69 -2.63 -11.36 -2.34
C THR A 69 -4.15 -11.17 -2.46
N GLY A 70 -4.67 -11.11 -3.69
CA GLY A 70 -6.06 -10.70 -3.92
C GLY A 70 -6.27 -9.27 -3.42
N ASN A 71 -7.27 -9.06 -2.57
CA ASN A 71 -7.51 -7.78 -1.91
C ASN A 71 -6.97 -7.71 -0.47
N ALA A 72 -6.13 -8.68 -0.05
CA ALA A 72 -5.50 -8.63 1.26
C ALA A 72 -4.30 -7.67 1.26
N HIS A 73 -4.21 -6.85 2.30
CA HIS A 73 -3.04 -5.98 2.47
C HIS A 73 -1.79 -6.81 2.80
N PRO A 74 -0.64 -6.58 2.14
CA PRO A 74 0.54 -7.40 2.36
C PRO A 74 1.14 -7.27 3.77
N ASN A 75 1.02 -6.10 4.40
CA ASN A 75 1.71 -5.76 5.64
C ASN A 75 0.78 -5.46 6.82
N ILE A 76 -0.54 -5.61 6.67
CA ILE A 76 -1.51 -5.31 7.73
C ILE A 76 -2.53 -6.44 7.82
N ALA A 77 -2.83 -6.88 9.05
CA ALA A 77 -3.82 -7.91 9.33
C ALA A 77 -4.65 -7.58 10.59
N PRO A 78 -5.99 -7.83 10.53
CA PRO A 78 -6.79 -8.19 9.35
C PRO A 78 -7.08 -6.99 8.44
N TYR A 79 -6.82 -7.12 7.15
CA TYR A 79 -7.10 -6.08 6.15
C TYR A 79 -7.43 -6.76 4.81
N LYS A 80 -8.67 -7.16 4.61
CA LYS A 80 -9.14 -7.86 3.41
C LYS A 80 -10.66 -7.97 3.39
N THR A 81 -11.21 -8.43 2.28
CA THR A 81 -12.62 -8.88 2.24
C THR A 81 -12.76 -10.22 2.97
N LEU A 82 -13.79 -10.31 3.80
CA LEU A 82 -14.17 -11.50 4.55
C LEU A 82 -15.62 -11.86 4.25
N PRO A 83 -15.95 -13.14 4.08
CA PRO A 83 -17.34 -13.59 3.98
C PRO A 83 -18.02 -13.49 5.36
N THR A 84 -19.29 -13.09 5.35
CA THR A 84 -20.16 -13.13 6.52
C THR A 84 -21.51 -13.74 6.17
N GLY A 85 -22.33 -14.04 7.17
CA GLY A 85 -23.67 -14.56 6.94
C GLY A 85 -24.59 -13.62 6.15
N ALA A 86 -24.33 -12.31 6.18
CA ALA A 86 -25.10 -11.28 5.46
C ALA A 86 -24.44 -10.84 4.15
N GLY A 87 -23.36 -11.49 3.73
CA GLY A 87 -22.56 -11.13 2.55
C GLY A 87 -21.14 -10.72 2.90
N PRO A 88 -20.29 -10.43 1.90
CA PRO A 88 -18.90 -10.06 2.13
C PRO A 88 -18.78 -8.66 2.73
N ILE A 89 -17.88 -8.50 3.70
CA ILE A 89 -17.48 -7.20 4.23
C ILE A 89 -16.00 -6.95 3.93
N PHE A 90 -15.64 -5.69 3.73
CA PHE A 90 -14.24 -5.28 3.68
C PHE A 90 -13.83 -4.77 5.06
N LEU A 91 -12.87 -5.45 5.67
CA LEU A 91 -12.34 -5.13 6.99
C LEU A 91 -10.95 -4.52 6.86
N ALA A 92 -10.72 -3.36 7.49
CA ALA A 92 -9.45 -2.66 7.50
C ALA A 92 -9.06 -2.28 8.93
N VAL A 93 -8.18 -3.06 9.54
CA VAL A 93 -7.72 -2.88 10.93
C VAL A 93 -6.25 -2.49 10.90
N GLY A 94 -5.97 -1.20 11.01
CA GLY A 94 -4.62 -0.64 10.83
C GLY A 94 -3.77 -0.58 12.11
N ASN A 95 -4.35 -0.79 13.30
CA ASN A 95 -3.63 -0.67 14.57
C ASN A 95 -4.26 -1.52 15.69
N ASN A 96 -3.55 -1.62 16.83
CA ASN A 96 -3.97 -2.47 17.95
C ASN A 96 -5.27 -2.00 18.61
N ARG A 97 -5.53 -0.69 18.67
CA ARG A 97 -6.78 -0.14 19.21
C ARG A 97 -7.98 -0.56 18.36
N GLN A 98 -7.84 -0.50 17.04
CA GLN A 98 -8.88 -0.96 16.12
C GLN A 98 -9.08 -2.48 16.22
N PHE A 99 -8.01 -3.24 16.44
CA PHE A 99 -8.12 -4.69 16.64
C PHE A 99 -8.87 -5.03 17.93
N ALA A 100 -8.58 -4.34 19.03
CA ALA A 100 -9.33 -4.52 20.28
C ALA A 100 -10.81 -4.20 20.11
N ALA A 101 -11.14 -3.08 19.44
CA ALA A 101 -12.52 -2.73 19.15
C ALA A 101 -13.23 -3.77 18.25
N LEU A 102 -12.53 -4.35 17.30
CA LEU A 102 -13.05 -5.46 16.49
C LEU A 102 -13.32 -6.70 17.36
N ALA A 103 -12.38 -7.07 18.24
CA ALA A 103 -12.53 -8.21 19.14
C ALA A 103 -13.75 -8.03 20.07
N ASP A 104 -13.94 -6.83 20.60
CA ASP A 104 -15.10 -6.49 21.41
C ASP A 104 -16.42 -6.61 20.61
N ALA A 105 -16.44 -6.06 19.40
CA ALA A 105 -17.62 -6.11 18.53
C ALA A 105 -17.99 -7.54 18.11
N LEU A 106 -17.00 -8.44 18.04
CA LEU A 106 -17.22 -9.87 17.77
C LEU A 106 -17.59 -10.69 19.02
N GLY A 107 -17.70 -10.07 20.20
CA GLY A 107 -17.95 -10.77 21.46
C GLY A 107 -16.76 -11.64 21.92
N ALA A 108 -15.55 -11.34 21.45
CA ALA A 108 -14.34 -12.11 21.73
C ALA A 108 -13.18 -11.23 22.21
N PRO A 109 -13.34 -10.41 23.27
CA PRO A 109 -12.35 -9.45 23.73
C PRO A 109 -11.02 -10.11 24.13
N GLN A 110 -11.01 -11.38 24.49
CA GLN A 110 -9.82 -12.16 24.82
C GLN A 110 -8.83 -12.25 23.63
N LEU A 111 -9.30 -12.10 22.39
CA LEU A 111 -8.40 -12.10 21.20
C LEU A 111 -7.41 -10.92 21.23
N ALA A 112 -7.81 -9.79 21.81
CA ALA A 112 -6.90 -8.63 21.92
C ALA A 112 -5.79 -8.84 22.96
N GLN A 113 -5.95 -9.82 23.85
CA GLN A 113 -4.99 -10.18 24.89
C GLN A 113 -4.14 -11.41 24.52
N ASP A 114 -4.50 -12.11 23.45
CA ASP A 114 -3.76 -13.27 22.96
C ASP A 114 -2.43 -12.83 22.34
N ALA A 115 -1.32 -13.45 22.77
CA ALA A 115 0.02 -13.13 22.28
C ALA A 115 0.14 -13.25 20.76
N ARG A 116 -0.61 -14.16 20.15
CA ARG A 116 -0.66 -14.35 18.67
C ARG A 116 -1.21 -13.14 17.92
N PHE A 117 -1.93 -12.24 18.59
CA PHE A 117 -2.58 -11.08 17.98
C PHE A 117 -2.18 -9.76 18.62
N ALA A 118 -1.24 -9.76 19.57
CA ALA A 118 -0.85 -8.60 20.34
C ALA A 118 -0.25 -7.45 19.51
N SER A 119 0.35 -7.78 18.36
CA SER A 119 0.90 -6.81 17.43
C SER A 119 0.48 -7.10 15.99
N ASN A 120 0.64 -6.12 15.09
CA ASN A 120 0.40 -6.36 13.67
C ASN A 120 1.32 -7.45 13.09
N ALA A 121 2.58 -7.53 13.55
CA ALA A 121 3.52 -8.56 13.12
C ALA A 121 3.02 -9.96 13.51
N GLU A 122 2.56 -10.12 14.74
CA GLU A 122 2.00 -11.38 15.23
C GLU A 122 0.71 -11.75 14.48
N ARG A 123 -0.18 -10.79 14.23
CA ARG A 123 -1.39 -11.03 13.43
C ARG A 123 -1.08 -11.43 11.98
N LEU A 124 -0.01 -10.91 11.41
CA LEU A 124 0.45 -11.33 10.07
C LEU A 124 1.00 -12.75 10.05
N ALA A 125 1.70 -13.15 11.11
CA ALA A 125 2.25 -14.50 11.25
C ALA A 125 1.16 -15.57 11.49
N HIS A 126 0.03 -15.17 12.08
CA HIS A 126 -1.04 -16.08 12.50
C HIS A 126 -2.37 -15.85 11.75
N ARG A 127 -2.35 -15.29 10.53
CA ARG A 127 -3.53 -15.03 9.71
C ARG A 127 -4.03 -16.24 8.91
#